data_d0d1291833b0b2db168cef88f7499b04
#
_entry.id   d0d1291833b0b2db168cef88f7499b04
#
_cell.length_a   1.000
_cell.length_b   1.000
_cell.length_c   1.000
_cell.angle_alpha   90.00
_cell.angle_beta   90.00
_cell.angle_gamma   90.00
#
_symmetry.space_group_name_H-M   'P 1'
#
loop_
_entity.id
_entity.type
_entity.pdbx_description
1 polymer ?
#
loop_
_entity_poly.entity_id
_entity_poly.type
_entity_poly.pdbx_seq_one_letter_code
_entity_poly.pdbx_strand_id
1 'polypeptide(L)'
;LVGSEMCIRDRSLAACEGSLLVVDSTQGVEAQTLANVYQALDNNHEIITVLNKSDLPASEPEKVKKQIEDVIGVDTENAILASGKTGEGINEILESIIKNLPSPKGRHDENLKALLVDSWYDSYLGVVILVRVIDGKIKKKDQIIMMSNNSKHEVERVGIFTPKPIDIDEIGPGEIGFIVTGIKDLSDTKVGDTITTVKNPTKDALPGFKPSKPVVFCGLFPIAVSYTHLTLPTISD
;
A
#
# COMPACT_ATOMS: atom_id res chain seq x y z
N LEU A 1 -5.46 -16.99 4.54
CA LEU A 1 -4.90 -16.49 3.27
C LEU A 1 -5.77 -15.38 2.64
N VAL A 2 -7.11 -15.51 2.64
CA VAL A 2 -8.02 -14.47 2.08
C VAL A 2 -7.90 -13.14 2.85
N GLY A 3 -7.68 -13.17 4.16
CA GLY A 3 -7.49 -11.96 4.96
C GLY A 3 -6.20 -11.20 4.67
N SER A 4 -5.13 -11.86 4.23
CA SER A 4 -3.85 -11.23 3.94
C SER A 4 -3.88 -10.38 2.66
N GLU A 5 -4.58 -10.83 1.63
CA GLU A 5 -4.70 -10.08 0.37
C GLU A 5 -5.52 -8.79 0.53
N MET A 6 -6.59 -8.81 1.31
CA MET A 6 -7.36 -7.61 1.64
C MET A 6 -6.50 -6.60 2.41
N CYS A 7 -5.73 -7.07 3.40
CA CYS A 7 -4.83 -6.20 4.17
C CYS A 7 -3.73 -5.58 3.30
N ILE A 8 -3.16 -6.33 2.35
CA ILE A 8 -2.13 -5.82 1.44
C ILE A 8 -2.71 -4.72 0.54
N ARG A 9 -3.92 -4.89 0.03
CA ARG A 9 -4.61 -3.87 -0.78
C ARG A 9 -4.88 -2.59 0.00
N ASP A 10 -5.43 -2.69 1.19
CA ASP A 10 -5.72 -1.54 2.05
C ASP A 10 -4.44 -0.74 2.33
N ARG A 11 -3.32 -1.43 2.59
CA ARG A 11 -2.01 -0.79 2.79
C ARG A 11 -1.52 -0.07 1.54
N SER A 12 -1.66 -0.70 0.37
CA SER A 12 -1.23 -0.12 -0.90
C SER A 12 -2.06 1.11 -1.26
N LEU A 13 -3.39 1.06 -1.06
CA LEU A 13 -4.26 2.20 -1.28
C LEU A 13 -3.93 3.37 -0.34
N ALA A 14 -3.68 3.10 0.95
CA ALA A 14 -3.29 4.16 1.89
C ALA A 14 -1.92 4.79 1.58
N ALA A 15 -1.15 4.18 0.68
CA ALA A 15 0.16 4.67 0.27
C ALA A 15 0.15 5.50 -1.03
N CYS A 16 -1.02 5.71 -1.64
CA CYS A 16 -1.16 6.40 -2.93
C CYS A 16 -2.26 7.45 -2.90
N GLU A 17 -2.24 8.40 -3.82
CA GLU A 17 -3.26 9.44 -4.03
C GLU A 17 -4.27 9.08 -5.12
N GLY A 18 -3.97 8.07 -5.93
CA GLY A 18 -4.83 7.66 -7.03
C GLY A 18 -4.63 6.22 -7.45
N SER A 19 -5.51 5.73 -8.29
CA SER A 19 -5.53 4.34 -8.73
C SER A 19 -5.80 4.22 -10.23
N LEU A 20 -5.19 3.23 -10.86
CA LEU A 20 -5.54 2.81 -12.21
C LEU A 20 -6.56 1.66 -12.13
N LEU A 21 -7.74 1.89 -12.68
CA LEU A 21 -8.75 0.86 -12.87
C LEU A 21 -8.47 0.14 -14.19
N VAL A 22 -7.77 -0.98 -14.12
CA VAL A 22 -7.45 -1.77 -15.31
C VAL A 22 -8.50 -2.86 -15.50
N VAL A 23 -9.26 -2.77 -16.58
CA VAL A 23 -10.33 -3.70 -16.94
C VAL A 23 -9.98 -4.43 -18.24
N ASP A 24 -10.22 -5.73 -18.29
CA ASP A 24 -10.08 -6.52 -19.50
C ASP A 24 -11.22 -6.18 -20.47
N SER A 25 -10.89 -5.66 -21.64
CA SER A 25 -11.88 -5.24 -22.66
C SER A 25 -12.63 -6.40 -23.30
N THR A 26 -12.22 -7.64 -23.03
CA THR A 26 -12.91 -8.84 -23.52
C THR A 26 -13.85 -9.46 -22.49
N GLN A 27 -13.57 -9.27 -21.18
CA GLN A 27 -14.35 -9.87 -20.09
C GLN A 27 -15.26 -8.86 -19.39
N GLY A 28 -14.85 -7.58 -19.37
CA GLY A 28 -15.57 -6.50 -18.69
C GLY A 28 -15.36 -6.50 -17.17
N VAL A 29 -16.36 -5.96 -16.46
CA VAL A 29 -16.29 -5.76 -14.99
C VAL A 29 -16.59 -7.07 -14.27
N GLU A 30 -15.65 -7.51 -13.46
CA GLU A 30 -15.77 -8.68 -12.58
C GLU A 30 -16.04 -8.29 -11.13
N ALA A 31 -16.45 -9.26 -10.29
CA ALA A 31 -16.74 -9.02 -8.88
C ALA A 31 -15.52 -8.46 -8.10
N GLN A 32 -14.31 -8.91 -8.43
CA GLN A 32 -13.08 -8.38 -7.83
C GLN A 32 -12.82 -6.93 -8.21
N THR A 33 -13.12 -6.56 -9.45
CA THR A 33 -13.00 -5.18 -9.94
C THR A 33 -13.86 -4.24 -9.10
N LEU A 34 -15.13 -4.62 -8.86
CA LEU A 34 -16.06 -3.86 -8.03
C LEU A 34 -15.54 -3.66 -6.60
N ALA A 35 -15.14 -4.75 -5.95
CA ALA A 35 -14.64 -4.68 -4.58
C ALA A 35 -13.41 -3.75 -4.45
N ASN A 36 -12.50 -3.81 -5.44
CA ASN A 36 -11.29 -3.00 -5.44
C ASN A 36 -11.58 -1.51 -5.70
N VAL A 37 -12.51 -1.22 -6.62
CA VAL A 37 -12.87 0.17 -6.94
C VAL A 37 -13.57 0.85 -5.77
N TYR A 38 -14.50 0.17 -5.11
CA TYR A 38 -15.16 0.74 -3.93
C TYR A 38 -14.14 1.04 -2.80
N GLN A 39 -13.15 0.17 -2.59
CA GLN A 39 -12.08 0.47 -1.64
C GLN A 39 -11.24 1.69 -2.04
N ALA A 40 -10.95 1.87 -3.32
CA ALA A 40 -10.23 3.05 -3.81
C ALA A 40 -11.06 4.32 -3.62
N LEU A 41 -12.36 4.28 -3.92
CA LEU A 41 -13.29 5.39 -3.71
C LEU A 41 -13.43 5.75 -2.22
N ASP A 42 -13.51 4.75 -1.33
CA ASP A 42 -13.55 4.96 0.13
C ASP A 42 -12.28 5.65 0.66
N ASN A 43 -11.16 5.48 -0.02
CA ASN A 43 -9.90 6.19 0.27
C ASN A 43 -9.77 7.53 -0.47
N ASN A 44 -10.82 8.01 -1.15
CA ASN A 44 -10.84 9.24 -1.94
C ASN A 44 -9.79 9.28 -3.05
N HIS A 45 -9.52 8.14 -3.70
CA HIS A 45 -8.60 8.10 -4.84
C HIS A 45 -9.25 8.67 -6.09
N GLU A 46 -8.46 9.44 -6.84
CA GLU A 46 -8.76 9.69 -8.26
C GLU A 46 -8.53 8.41 -9.05
N ILE A 47 -9.48 8.09 -9.93
CA ILE A 47 -9.44 6.84 -10.70
C ILE A 47 -9.25 7.14 -12.18
N ILE A 48 -8.22 6.55 -12.78
CA ILE A 48 -8.01 6.56 -14.23
C ILE A 48 -8.43 5.19 -14.77
N THR A 49 -9.39 5.17 -15.68
CA THR A 49 -9.88 3.93 -16.30
C THR A 49 -9.01 3.54 -17.49
N VAL A 50 -8.55 2.29 -17.50
CA VAL A 50 -7.74 1.68 -18.56
C VAL A 50 -8.39 0.41 -19.04
N LEU A 51 -8.69 0.32 -20.33
CA LEU A 51 -9.23 -0.87 -20.98
C LEU A 51 -8.08 -1.64 -21.63
N ASN A 52 -7.65 -2.71 -20.98
CA ASN A 52 -6.53 -3.54 -21.43
C ASN A 52 -6.97 -4.61 -22.42
N LYS A 53 -6.01 -5.16 -23.14
CA LYS A 53 -6.20 -6.17 -24.19
C LYS A 53 -7.00 -5.67 -25.41
N SER A 54 -6.85 -4.38 -25.74
CA SER A 54 -7.48 -3.77 -26.94
C SER A 54 -7.05 -4.43 -28.25
N ASP A 55 -5.91 -5.12 -28.26
CA ASP A 55 -5.35 -5.86 -29.41
C ASP A 55 -6.11 -7.13 -29.78
N LEU A 56 -6.98 -7.62 -28.89
CA LEU A 56 -7.69 -8.87 -29.14
C LEU A 56 -8.95 -8.66 -30.01
N PRO A 57 -9.24 -9.58 -30.98
CA PRO A 57 -10.44 -9.49 -31.81
C PRO A 57 -11.77 -9.52 -31.05
N ALA A 58 -11.77 -10.10 -29.84
CA ALA A 58 -12.93 -10.17 -28.97
C ALA A 58 -13.08 -8.94 -28.04
N SER A 59 -12.24 -7.92 -28.22
CA SER A 59 -12.33 -6.68 -27.44
C SER A 59 -13.58 -5.89 -27.80
N GLU A 60 -14.39 -5.52 -26.80
CA GLU A 60 -15.60 -4.71 -26.92
C GLU A 60 -15.52 -3.46 -26.03
N PRO A 61 -14.63 -2.50 -26.32
CA PRO A 61 -14.35 -1.37 -25.42
C PRO A 61 -15.59 -0.54 -25.06
N GLU A 62 -16.44 -0.22 -26.03
CA GLU A 62 -17.62 0.61 -25.81
C GLU A 62 -18.67 -0.07 -24.91
N LYS A 63 -18.79 -1.38 -25.00
CA LYS A 63 -19.65 -2.17 -24.12
C LYS A 63 -19.12 -2.16 -22.68
N VAL A 64 -17.78 -2.30 -22.52
CA VAL A 64 -17.13 -2.31 -21.21
C VAL A 64 -17.17 -0.93 -20.59
N LYS A 65 -16.97 0.15 -21.33
CA LYS A 65 -17.16 1.53 -20.85
C LYS A 65 -18.56 1.71 -20.25
N LYS A 66 -19.58 1.38 -21.01
CA LYS A 66 -20.96 1.47 -20.54
C LYS A 66 -21.21 0.61 -19.29
N GLN A 67 -20.63 -0.58 -19.22
CA GLN A 67 -20.74 -1.44 -18.05
C GLN A 67 -20.07 -0.79 -16.81
N ILE A 68 -18.92 -0.15 -16.96
CA ILE A 68 -18.24 0.57 -15.88
C ILE A 68 -19.11 1.72 -15.36
N GLU A 69 -19.68 2.52 -16.26
CA GLU A 69 -20.58 3.61 -15.90
C GLU A 69 -21.85 3.14 -15.19
N ASP A 70 -22.52 2.12 -15.75
CA ASP A 70 -23.77 1.60 -15.22
C ASP A 70 -23.60 0.89 -13.87
N VAL A 71 -22.49 0.19 -13.66
CA VAL A 71 -22.30 -0.68 -12.48
C VAL A 71 -21.46 -0.02 -11.39
N ILE A 72 -20.45 0.77 -11.77
CA ILE A 72 -19.52 1.40 -10.84
C ILE A 72 -19.84 2.88 -10.62
N GLY A 73 -20.34 3.55 -11.65
CA GLY A 73 -20.62 4.99 -11.63
C GLY A 73 -19.38 5.86 -11.85
N VAL A 74 -18.30 5.30 -12.39
CA VAL A 74 -17.09 6.06 -12.75
C VAL A 74 -17.20 6.48 -14.21
N ASP A 75 -16.92 7.76 -14.48
CA ASP A 75 -16.89 8.30 -15.84
C ASP A 75 -15.81 7.63 -16.69
N THR A 76 -16.17 7.22 -17.90
CA THR A 76 -15.29 6.55 -18.84
C THR A 76 -15.00 7.35 -20.11
N GLU A 77 -15.41 8.62 -20.17
CA GLU A 77 -15.16 9.48 -21.33
C GLU A 77 -13.66 9.51 -21.70
N ASN A 78 -12.81 9.58 -20.70
CA ASN A 78 -11.36 9.62 -20.84
C ASN A 78 -10.68 8.24 -20.64
N ALA A 79 -11.44 7.15 -20.78
CA ALA A 79 -10.86 5.82 -20.63
C ALA A 79 -9.84 5.52 -21.71
N ILE A 80 -8.67 5.03 -21.31
CA ILE A 80 -7.52 4.78 -22.20
C ILE A 80 -7.57 3.33 -22.67
N LEU A 81 -7.49 3.15 -23.99
CA LEU A 81 -7.31 1.82 -24.58
C LEU A 81 -5.82 1.43 -24.52
N ALA A 82 -5.54 0.23 -24.05
CA ALA A 82 -4.18 -0.22 -23.89
C ALA A 82 -4.02 -1.73 -24.21
N SER A 83 -2.80 -2.09 -24.53
CA SER A 83 -2.40 -3.48 -24.64
C SER A 83 -1.05 -3.68 -23.95
N GLY A 84 -1.06 -4.39 -22.84
CA GLY A 84 0.16 -4.79 -22.15
C GLY A 84 1.06 -5.73 -22.97
N LYS A 85 0.51 -6.33 -24.04
CA LYS A 85 1.25 -7.21 -24.94
C LYS A 85 1.97 -6.44 -26.04
N THR A 86 1.31 -5.46 -26.67
CA THR A 86 1.87 -4.68 -27.77
C THR A 86 2.58 -3.40 -27.33
N GLY A 87 2.27 -2.91 -26.13
CA GLY A 87 2.72 -1.62 -25.61
C GLY A 87 1.88 -0.44 -26.06
N GLU A 88 0.79 -0.67 -26.78
CA GLU A 88 -0.16 0.36 -27.20
C GLU A 88 -0.84 1.00 -25.97
N GLY A 89 -1.02 2.33 -25.99
CA GLY A 89 -1.67 3.08 -24.92
C GLY A 89 -0.82 3.31 -23.66
N ILE A 90 0.39 2.78 -23.57
CA ILE A 90 1.23 2.91 -22.36
C ILE A 90 1.66 4.37 -22.13
N ASN A 91 2.06 5.08 -23.18
CA ASN A 91 2.47 6.48 -23.06
C ASN A 91 1.29 7.36 -22.61
N GLU A 92 0.11 7.11 -23.17
CA GLU A 92 -1.13 7.80 -22.81
C GLU A 92 -1.50 7.58 -21.33
N ILE A 93 -1.29 6.36 -20.82
CA ILE A 93 -1.47 6.07 -19.39
C ILE A 93 -0.50 6.89 -18.55
N LEU A 94 0.79 6.91 -18.89
CA LEU A 94 1.81 7.66 -18.15
C LEU A 94 1.53 9.17 -18.15
N GLU A 95 1.17 9.72 -19.30
CA GLU A 95 0.78 11.14 -19.41
C GLU A 95 -0.49 11.44 -18.59
N SER A 96 -1.46 10.54 -18.62
CA SER A 96 -2.69 10.69 -17.83
C SER A 96 -2.43 10.64 -16.32
N ILE A 97 -1.51 9.78 -15.85
CA ILE A 97 -1.08 9.75 -14.46
C ILE A 97 -0.54 11.12 -14.04
N ILE A 98 0.39 11.68 -14.83
CA ILE A 98 1.03 12.96 -14.51
C ILE A 98 0.02 14.12 -14.52
N LYS A 99 -0.93 14.08 -15.44
CA LYS A 99 -1.88 15.17 -15.65
C LYS A 99 -3.08 15.14 -14.71
N ASN A 100 -3.61 13.95 -14.42
CA ASN A 100 -4.91 13.79 -13.78
C ASN A 100 -4.82 13.34 -12.32
N LEU A 101 -3.74 12.64 -11.91
CA LEU A 101 -3.61 12.28 -10.50
C LEU A 101 -3.06 13.43 -9.68
N PRO A 102 -3.61 13.67 -8.47
CA PRO A 102 -3.12 14.71 -7.60
C PRO A 102 -1.71 14.39 -7.09
N SER A 103 -0.86 15.40 -7.00
CA SER A 103 0.44 15.25 -6.34
C SER A 103 0.26 15.09 -4.83
N PRO A 104 1.17 14.38 -4.15
CA PRO A 104 1.17 14.27 -2.70
C PRO A 104 1.16 15.63 -2.00
N LYS A 105 0.32 15.76 -0.97
CA LYS A 105 0.18 17.00 -0.19
C LYS A 105 1.01 16.86 1.08
N GLY A 106 2.20 17.41 1.11
CA GLY A 106 3.05 17.37 2.30
C GLY A 106 4.01 18.56 2.35
N ARG A 107 4.51 18.89 3.53
CA ARG A 107 5.43 20.00 3.77
C ARG A 107 6.73 19.51 4.37
N HIS A 108 7.85 19.90 3.77
CA HIS A 108 9.19 19.53 4.22
C HIS A 108 9.56 20.15 5.59
N ASP A 109 9.01 21.32 5.89
CA ASP A 109 9.37 22.10 7.08
C ASP A 109 8.51 21.78 8.31
N GLU A 110 7.54 20.89 8.17
CA GLU A 110 6.70 20.42 9.27
C GLU A 110 7.38 19.31 10.09
N ASN A 111 6.79 19.02 11.26
CA ASN A 111 7.24 17.89 12.07
C ASN A 111 7.02 16.58 11.32
N LEU A 112 7.96 15.66 11.45
CA LEU A 112 7.85 14.35 10.81
C LEU A 112 6.56 13.66 11.21
N LYS A 113 5.83 13.25 10.19
CA LYS A 113 4.62 12.43 10.28
C LYS A 113 4.68 11.40 9.17
N ALA A 114 5.02 10.17 9.49
CA ALA A 114 5.13 9.08 8.54
C ALA A 114 4.25 7.90 8.94
N LEU A 115 3.66 7.25 7.96
CA LEU A 115 2.85 6.05 8.13
C LEU A 115 3.74 4.81 7.98
N LEU A 116 3.69 3.90 8.93
CA LEU A 116 4.28 2.58 8.82
C LEU A 116 3.35 1.73 7.94
N VAL A 117 3.74 1.52 6.69
CA VAL A 117 2.93 0.79 5.70
C VAL A 117 3.07 -0.71 5.87
N ASP A 118 4.31 -1.18 6.05
CA ASP A 118 4.62 -2.59 6.24
C ASP A 118 5.95 -2.78 6.98
N SER A 119 6.19 -3.98 7.51
CA SER A 119 7.45 -4.34 8.13
C SER A 119 7.76 -5.83 7.94
N TRP A 120 9.03 -6.17 7.74
CA TRP A 120 9.48 -7.55 7.61
C TRP A 120 10.87 -7.74 8.19
N TYR A 121 11.21 -8.97 8.46
CA TYR A 121 12.53 -9.32 8.95
C TYR A 121 13.45 -9.72 7.79
N ASP A 122 14.60 -9.07 7.70
CA ASP A 122 15.69 -9.42 6.80
C ASP A 122 16.84 -10.00 7.61
N SER A 123 17.44 -11.09 7.14
CA SER A 123 18.50 -11.80 7.87
C SER A 123 19.80 -10.99 8.04
N TYR A 124 20.02 -9.97 7.20
CA TYR A 124 21.21 -9.12 7.24
C TYR A 124 20.96 -7.74 7.85
N LEU A 125 19.75 -7.20 7.65
CA LEU A 125 19.39 -5.83 8.03
C LEU A 125 18.58 -5.77 9.34
N GLY A 126 18.08 -6.92 9.82
CA GLY A 126 17.11 -6.95 10.91
C GLY A 126 15.71 -6.57 10.44
N VAL A 127 14.98 -5.82 11.24
CA VAL A 127 13.63 -5.36 10.85
C VAL A 127 13.74 -4.19 9.88
N VAL A 128 13.20 -4.40 8.69
CA VAL A 128 13.04 -3.37 7.65
C VAL A 128 11.61 -2.85 7.70
N ILE A 129 11.46 -1.54 7.74
CA ILE A 129 10.17 -0.87 7.85
C ILE A 129 9.91 -0.08 6.57
N LEU A 130 8.81 -0.35 5.90
CA LEU A 130 8.32 0.44 4.77
C LEU A 130 7.51 1.60 5.31
N VAL A 131 7.91 2.81 4.94
CA VAL A 131 7.27 4.03 5.41
C VAL A 131 6.79 4.89 4.26
N ARG A 132 5.66 5.57 4.45
CA ARG A 132 5.23 6.69 3.64
C ARG A 132 5.34 7.96 4.47
N VAL A 133 6.13 8.91 4.02
CA VAL A 133 6.24 10.23 4.67
C VAL A 133 5.07 11.09 4.23
N ILE A 134 4.30 11.59 5.19
CA ILE A 134 3.20 12.53 4.95
C ILE A 134 3.69 13.96 5.06
N ASP A 135 4.33 14.31 6.20
CA ASP A 135 4.94 15.61 6.43
C ASP A 135 6.35 15.44 7.00
N GLY A 136 7.18 16.46 6.84
CA GLY A 136 8.57 16.45 7.30
C GLY A 136 9.45 15.55 6.45
N LYS A 137 10.49 15.01 7.03
CA LYS A 137 11.45 14.12 6.37
C LYS A 137 12.13 13.19 7.34
N ILE A 138 12.63 12.08 6.83
CA ILE A 138 13.42 11.09 7.57
C ILE A 138 14.83 11.05 6.99
N LYS A 139 15.83 11.14 7.86
CA LYS A 139 17.25 11.03 7.51
C LYS A 139 17.94 9.93 8.30
N LYS A 140 19.05 9.46 7.76
CA LYS A 140 19.98 8.62 8.52
C LYS A 140 20.43 9.32 9.81
N LYS A 141 20.49 8.57 10.91
CA LYS A 141 20.80 9.01 12.28
C LYS A 141 19.70 9.83 12.98
N ASP A 142 18.53 9.97 12.38
CA ASP A 142 17.41 10.56 13.07
C ASP A 142 16.93 9.65 14.20
N GLN A 143 16.55 10.27 15.32
CA GLN A 143 15.91 9.58 16.44
C GLN A 143 14.39 9.64 16.23
N ILE A 144 13.78 8.50 16.01
CA ILE A 144 12.34 8.37 15.76
C ILE A 144 11.60 7.72 16.94
N ILE A 145 10.31 7.96 17.00
CA ILE A 145 9.39 7.37 17.97
C ILE A 145 8.27 6.66 17.18
N MET A 146 7.96 5.42 17.57
CA MET A 146 6.73 4.74 17.22
C MET A 146 5.63 5.20 18.16
N MET A 147 4.56 5.82 17.66
CA MET A 147 3.55 6.44 18.52
C MET A 147 2.68 5.42 19.29
N SER A 148 2.52 4.21 18.78
CA SER A 148 1.68 3.18 19.41
C SER A 148 2.25 2.64 20.73
N ASN A 149 3.58 2.51 20.83
CA ASN A 149 4.26 1.95 21.98
C ASN A 149 5.29 2.89 22.62
N ASN A 150 5.47 4.11 22.06
CA ASN A 150 6.47 5.09 22.46
C ASN A 150 7.92 4.59 22.42
N SER A 151 8.19 3.54 21.64
CA SER A 151 9.56 3.03 21.46
C SER A 151 10.40 3.99 20.63
N LYS A 152 11.66 4.18 21.03
CA LYS A 152 12.59 5.11 20.40
C LYS A 152 13.69 4.34 19.70
N HIS A 153 13.95 4.69 18.47
CA HIS A 153 14.94 4.01 17.64
C HIS A 153 15.75 5.04 16.85
N GLU A 154 16.98 4.67 16.53
CA GLU A 154 17.83 5.44 15.61
C GLU A 154 17.70 4.86 14.20
N VAL A 155 17.57 5.72 13.21
CA VAL A 155 17.54 5.32 11.80
C VAL A 155 18.97 5.04 11.33
N GLU A 156 19.28 3.78 11.09
CA GLU A 156 20.59 3.33 10.61
C GLU A 156 20.74 3.48 9.10
N ARG A 157 19.68 3.17 8.36
CA ARG A 157 19.64 3.26 6.90
C ARG A 157 18.31 3.81 6.43
N VAL A 158 18.36 4.54 5.31
CA VAL A 158 17.22 5.07 4.58
C VAL A 158 17.39 4.70 3.11
N GLY A 159 16.33 4.28 2.45
CA GLY A 159 16.41 3.92 1.04
C GLY A 159 15.05 3.77 0.37
N ILE A 160 15.10 3.51 -0.94
CA ILE A 160 13.94 3.27 -1.79
C ILE A 160 14.14 1.98 -2.60
N PHE A 161 13.04 1.45 -3.15
CA PHE A 161 13.06 0.29 -4.04
C PHE A 161 12.88 0.73 -5.51
N THR A 162 13.89 0.42 -6.40
CA THR A 162 13.91 0.83 -7.82
C THR A 162 14.34 -0.29 -8.81
N PRO A 163 13.81 -1.45 -8.94
CA PRO A 163 13.18 -2.39 -8.01
C PRO A 163 14.15 -2.93 -6.94
N LYS A 164 15.47 -2.75 -7.11
CA LYS A 164 16.47 -3.11 -6.08
C LYS A 164 16.54 -2.03 -5.01
N PRO A 165 16.84 -2.39 -3.76
CA PRO A 165 17.01 -1.40 -2.70
C PRO A 165 18.22 -0.51 -3.01
N ILE A 166 18.02 0.80 -2.94
CA ILE A 166 19.05 1.82 -3.08
C ILE A 166 19.01 2.71 -1.85
N ASP A 167 20.17 2.93 -1.23
CA ASP A 167 20.30 3.87 -0.11
C ASP A 167 20.22 5.30 -0.63
N ILE A 168 19.50 6.14 0.11
CA ILE A 168 19.37 7.58 -0.15
C ILE A 168 19.63 8.35 1.13
N ASP A 169 19.85 9.65 1.02
CA ASP A 169 20.18 10.50 2.18
C ASP A 169 18.94 10.84 3.02
N GLU A 170 17.80 11.07 2.39
CA GLU A 170 16.55 11.42 3.04
C GLU A 170 15.32 10.95 2.24
N ILE A 171 14.19 10.72 2.92
CA ILE A 171 12.85 10.53 2.35
C ILE A 171 12.02 11.73 2.73
N GLY A 172 11.44 12.40 1.74
CA GLY A 172 10.61 13.59 1.88
C GLY A 172 9.10 13.31 1.85
N PRO A 173 8.27 14.36 1.96
CA PRO A 173 6.82 14.24 1.92
C PRO A 173 6.31 13.63 0.62
N GLY A 174 5.35 12.70 0.73
CA GLY A 174 4.76 11.98 -0.39
C GLY A 174 5.59 10.81 -0.90
N GLU A 175 6.84 10.67 -0.44
CA GLU A 175 7.71 9.58 -0.85
C GLU A 175 7.48 8.33 0.00
N ILE A 176 7.67 7.18 -0.65
CA ILE A 176 7.66 5.86 -0.01
C ILE A 176 9.07 5.31 -0.06
N GLY A 177 9.56 4.87 1.09
CA GLY A 177 10.88 4.27 1.19
C GLY A 177 10.96 3.29 2.36
N PHE A 178 12.13 2.72 2.55
CA PHE A 178 12.38 1.85 3.68
C PHE A 178 13.37 2.47 4.66
N ILE A 179 13.19 2.16 5.92
CA ILE A 179 14.14 2.48 6.97
C ILE A 179 14.56 1.22 7.73
N VAL A 180 15.79 1.21 8.19
CA VAL A 180 16.34 0.17 9.09
C VAL A 180 16.72 0.85 10.39
N THR A 181 16.29 0.28 11.51
CA THR A 181 16.35 0.95 12.82
C THR A 181 16.98 0.07 13.92
N GLY A 182 17.63 -1.03 13.56
CA GLY A 182 18.22 -1.96 14.53
C GLY A 182 17.21 -2.67 15.44
N ILE A 183 15.92 -2.59 15.16
CA ILE A 183 14.86 -3.33 15.85
C ILE A 183 15.06 -4.82 15.56
N LYS A 184 15.00 -5.63 16.61
CA LYS A 184 15.20 -7.07 16.50
C LYS A 184 13.90 -7.88 16.49
N ASP A 185 12.82 -7.30 17.00
CA ASP A 185 11.52 -7.95 17.10
C ASP A 185 10.45 -7.20 16.30
N LEU A 186 9.77 -7.92 15.41
CA LEU A 186 8.66 -7.36 14.61
C LEU A 186 7.47 -6.91 15.47
N SER A 187 7.33 -7.42 16.68
CA SER A 187 6.27 -7.01 17.60
C SER A 187 6.34 -5.54 17.99
N ASP A 188 7.53 -4.92 17.89
CA ASP A 188 7.73 -3.50 18.16
C ASP A 188 7.28 -2.60 17.00
N THR A 189 6.96 -3.20 15.83
CA THR A 189 6.56 -2.46 14.62
C THR A 189 5.12 -2.80 14.25
N LYS A 190 4.18 -2.04 14.77
CA LYS A 190 2.77 -2.22 14.45
C LYS A 190 2.46 -1.57 13.10
N VAL A 191 1.99 -2.36 12.14
CA VAL A 191 1.56 -1.86 10.83
C VAL A 191 0.40 -0.89 10.98
N GLY A 192 0.49 0.26 10.32
CA GLY A 192 -0.44 1.38 10.47
C GLY A 192 -0.07 2.37 11.57
N ASP A 193 1.05 2.16 12.28
CA ASP A 193 1.53 3.10 13.29
C ASP A 193 2.04 4.39 12.65
N THR A 194 2.10 5.43 13.47
CA THR A 194 2.65 6.72 13.10
C THR A 194 4.07 6.85 13.63
N ILE A 195 4.99 7.21 12.77
CA ILE A 195 6.38 7.48 13.10
C ILE A 195 6.61 8.97 13.13
N THR A 196 7.25 9.46 14.19
CA THR A 196 7.63 10.86 14.35
C THR A 196 9.04 10.99 14.93
N THR A 197 9.59 12.22 14.98
CA THR A 197 10.91 12.46 15.58
C THR A 197 10.85 12.65 17.09
N VAL A 198 11.92 12.26 17.78
CA VAL A 198 12.07 12.48 19.24
C VAL A 198 12.13 13.96 19.59
N LYS A 199 12.79 14.77 18.75
CA LYS A 199 13.02 16.21 19.01
C LYS A 199 11.73 17.02 18.94
N ASN A 200 10.94 16.81 17.90
CA ASN A 200 9.71 17.55 17.62
C ASN A 200 8.59 16.54 17.25
N PRO A 201 8.02 15.86 18.25
CA PRO A 201 7.00 14.87 17.97
C PRO A 201 5.71 15.53 17.45
N THR A 202 5.07 14.90 16.47
CA THR A 202 3.69 15.26 16.09
C THR A 202 2.73 14.89 17.20
N LYS A 203 1.65 15.67 17.37
CA LYS A 203 0.62 15.39 18.38
C LYS A 203 -0.46 14.43 17.88
N ASP A 204 -0.71 14.46 16.58
CA ASP A 204 -1.82 13.74 15.97
C ASP A 204 -1.31 12.50 15.24
N ALA A 205 -1.68 11.32 15.75
CA ALA A 205 -1.44 10.08 15.05
C ALA A 205 -2.28 9.99 13.76
N LEU A 206 -1.75 9.31 12.76
CA LEU A 206 -2.49 8.95 11.56
C LEU A 206 -3.57 7.91 11.93
N PRO A 207 -4.69 7.84 11.20
CA PRO A 207 -5.77 6.90 11.51
C PRO A 207 -5.34 5.42 11.45
N GLY A 208 -4.20 5.14 10.84
CA GLY A 208 -3.68 3.78 10.70
C GLY A 208 -4.58 2.89 9.85
N PHE A 209 -4.39 1.58 9.99
CA PHE A 209 -5.22 0.59 9.30
C PHE A 209 -6.28 0.00 10.24
N LYS A 210 -7.45 -0.30 9.69
CA LYS A 210 -8.48 -1.02 10.43
C LYS A 210 -7.94 -2.41 10.80
N PRO A 211 -8.08 -2.87 12.05
CA PRO A 211 -7.65 -4.22 12.42
C PRO A 211 -8.40 -5.26 11.59
N SER A 212 -7.66 -6.21 11.02
CA SER A 212 -8.25 -7.31 10.26
C SER A 212 -9.07 -8.19 11.21
N LYS A 213 -10.35 -8.40 10.88
CA LYS A 213 -11.18 -9.38 11.62
C LYS A 213 -10.93 -10.76 11.03
N PRO A 214 -10.77 -11.81 11.87
CA PRO A 214 -10.67 -13.16 11.37
C PRO A 214 -11.97 -13.54 10.66
N VAL A 215 -11.85 -13.96 9.40
CA VAL A 215 -13.00 -14.36 8.55
C VAL A 215 -13.08 -15.88 8.36
N VAL A 216 -12.04 -16.61 8.72
CA VAL A 216 -12.00 -18.07 8.64
C VAL A 216 -11.50 -18.63 9.97
N PHE A 217 -12.24 -19.58 10.49
CA PHE A 217 -11.87 -20.34 11.69
C PHE A 217 -11.63 -21.79 11.27
N CYS A 218 -10.51 -22.37 11.64
CA CYS A 218 -10.23 -23.77 11.40
C CYS A 218 -9.71 -24.46 12.67
N GLY A 219 -10.09 -25.70 12.87
CA GLY A 219 -9.52 -26.57 13.88
C GLY A 219 -8.33 -27.32 13.30
N LEU A 220 -7.19 -27.29 13.98
CA LEU A 220 -6.02 -28.11 13.64
C LEU A 220 -5.97 -29.33 14.55
N PHE A 221 -6.05 -30.51 13.96
CA PHE A 221 -5.98 -31.77 14.69
C PHE A 221 -4.69 -32.49 14.27
N PRO A 222 -3.83 -32.91 15.23
CA PRO A 222 -2.65 -33.71 14.92
C PRO A 222 -3.05 -35.10 14.43
N ILE A 223 -2.38 -35.60 13.41
CA ILE A 223 -2.60 -36.96 12.88
C ILE A 223 -2.00 -37.99 13.83
N ALA A 224 -0.94 -37.66 14.58
CA ALA A 224 -0.29 -38.54 15.52
C ALA A 224 -0.42 -38.05 16.96
N VAL A 225 -0.67 -38.97 17.89
CA VAL A 225 -0.86 -38.68 19.33
C VAL A 225 0.39 -38.03 19.97
N SER A 226 1.58 -38.21 19.40
CA SER A 226 2.85 -37.63 19.87
C SER A 226 2.89 -36.09 19.73
N TYR A 227 1.95 -35.44 19.02
CA TYR A 227 1.89 -34.00 18.82
C TYR A 227 0.74 -33.33 19.59
N THR A 228 0.16 -33.97 20.58
CA THR A 228 -0.97 -33.44 21.38
C THR A 228 -0.63 -32.20 22.21
N HIS A 229 0.66 -31.85 22.34
CA HIS A 229 1.15 -30.68 23.09
C HIS A 229 1.61 -29.51 22.21
N LEU A 230 1.31 -29.52 20.91
CA LEU A 230 1.48 -28.35 20.07
C LEU A 230 0.48 -27.26 20.51
N THR A 231 0.94 -26.38 21.38
CA THR A 231 0.23 -25.15 21.68
C THR A 231 0.46 -24.20 20.51
N LEU A 232 -0.59 -23.90 19.76
CA LEU A 232 -0.56 -22.77 18.84
C LEU A 232 -0.36 -21.50 19.69
N PRO A 233 0.52 -20.57 19.27
CA PRO A 233 0.61 -19.30 19.95
C PRO A 233 -0.76 -18.65 19.93
N THR A 234 -1.34 -18.42 21.10
CA THR A 234 -2.55 -17.62 21.25
C THR A 234 -2.19 -16.22 20.78
N ILE A 235 -2.83 -15.79 19.71
CA ILE A 235 -2.82 -14.38 19.34
C ILE A 235 -3.57 -13.68 20.47
N SER A 236 -2.85 -13.11 21.41
CA SER A 236 -3.43 -12.20 22.39
C SER A 236 -3.88 -10.94 21.65
N ASP A 237 -5.10 -10.51 21.91
CA ASP A 237 -5.76 -9.30 21.40
C ASP A 237 -4.91 -8.04 21.56
#